data_a393b7824c5218fd4d365b20e387c776
#
_entry.id   a393b7824c5218fd4d365b20e387c776
#
_cell.length_a   1.000
_cell.length_b   1.000
_cell.length_c   1.000
_cell.angle_alpha   90.00
_cell.angle_beta   90.00
_cell.angle_gamma   90.00
#
_symmetry.space_group_name_H-M   'P 1'
#
loop_
_entity.id
_entity.type
_entity.pdbx_description
1 polymer ?
#
loop_
_entity_poly.entity_id
_entity_poly.type
_entity_poly.pdbx_seq_one_letter_code
_entity_poly.pdbx_strand_id
1 'polypeptide(L)'
;GYIQTMSAGTGIYHSEMNGSDTEEVELLQIWVMPEKLNTPPAYQDYDIRSYLHKNELALIVSPDGNAPAKMLQQTWFSIGEVEAGKKTGYHLHQSHAGVYIFLIEGEIKVDGTVLSRRDGMGVYETNSLEIETLKDSHILLMEVPM
;
A
#
# COMPACT_ATOMS: atom_id res chain seq x y z
N GLY A 1 0.35 9.17 -8.36
CA GLY A 1 -1.07 8.83 -8.54
C GLY A 1 -1.30 7.67 -9.51
N TYR A 2 -0.27 6.85 -9.75
CA TYR A 2 -0.35 5.62 -10.56
C TYR A 2 0.16 4.44 -9.75
N ILE A 3 -0.45 3.28 -9.96
CA ILE A 3 0.05 1.99 -9.49
C ILE A 3 0.13 1.02 -10.65
N GLN A 4 1.05 0.09 -10.53
CA GLN A 4 1.31 -0.96 -11.49
C GLN A 4 1.24 -2.29 -10.75
N THR A 5 0.53 -3.25 -11.30
CA THR A 5 0.57 -4.63 -10.81
C THR A 5 1.22 -5.53 -11.83
N MET A 6 2.09 -6.40 -11.38
CA MET A 6 2.76 -7.39 -12.20
C MET A 6 2.75 -8.75 -11.50
N SER A 7 2.17 -9.74 -12.15
CA SER A 7 2.25 -11.14 -11.74
C SER A 7 3.28 -11.83 -12.62
N ALA A 8 4.41 -12.21 -12.05
CA ALA A 8 5.47 -12.89 -12.80
C ALA A 8 5.05 -14.29 -13.27
N GLY A 9 4.20 -14.97 -12.50
CA GLY A 9 3.61 -16.25 -12.87
C GLY A 9 4.65 -17.31 -13.24
N THR A 10 4.58 -17.82 -14.47
CA THR A 10 5.54 -18.80 -15.01
C THR A 10 6.90 -18.21 -15.39
N GLY A 11 7.05 -16.90 -15.27
CA GLY A 11 8.27 -16.16 -15.54
C GLY A 11 8.06 -14.95 -16.42
N ILE A 12 8.80 -13.88 -16.15
CA ILE A 12 8.79 -12.63 -16.93
C ILE A 12 10.19 -12.06 -16.99
N TYR A 13 10.53 -11.44 -18.11
CA TYR A 13 11.68 -10.58 -18.25
C TYR A 13 11.21 -9.17 -18.51
N HIS A 14 11.68 -8.21 -17.73
CA HIS A 14 11.31 -6.82 -17.90
C HIS A 14 12.47 -5.89 -17.50
N SER A 15 12.35 -4.64 -17.89
CA SER A 15 13.17 -3.54 -17.41
C SER A 15 12.27 -2.34 -17.11
N GLU A 16 12.64 -1.56 -16.13
CA GLU A 16 11.96 -0.31 -15.76
C GLU A 16 12.93 0.85 -15.94
N MET A 17 12.43 1.93 -16.49
CA MET A 17 13.27 3.07 -16.83
C MET A 17 12.42 4.35 -16.71
N ASN A 18 13.02 5.41 -16.18
CA ASN A 18 12.38 6.72 -16.22
C ASN A 18 12.19 7.16 -17.68
N GLY A 19 10.96 7.45 -18.07
CA GLY A 19 10.63 7.93 -19.41
C GLY A 19 10.89 9.43 -19.63
N SER A 20 11.27 10.18 -18.57
CA SER A 20 11.61 11.59 -18.66
C SER A 20 13.12 11.80 -18.68
N ASP A 21 13.61 12.67 -19.56
CA ASP A 21 15.01 13.09 -19.61
C ASP A 21 15.32 14.24 -18.62
N THR A 22 14.30 14.85 -18.02
CA THR A 22 14.42 16.08 -17.21
C THR A 22 13.79 16.01 -15.83
N GLU A 23 12.91 15.04 -15.59
CA GLU A 23 12.20 14.89 -14.32
C GLU A 23 12.61 13.60 -13.62
N GLU A 24 12.77 13.65 -12.31
CA GLU A 24 13.00 12.46 -11.49
C GLU A 24 11.71 11.68 -11.29
N VAL A 25 11.84 10.35 -11.16
CA VAL A 25 10.75 9.47 -10.74
C VAL A 25 11.11 8.82 -9.41
N GLU A 26 10.19 8.90 -8.47
CA GLU A 26 10.25 8.11 -7.23
C GLU A 26 9.17 7.02 -7.28
N LEU A 27 9.55 5.80 -6.96
CA LEU A 27 8.64 4.67 -6.92
C LEU A 27 8.93 3.75 -5.73
N LEU A 28 7.94 3.00 -5.34
CA LEU A 28 8.06 1.87 -4.40
C LEU A 28 7.84 0.59 -5.18
N GLN A 29 8.81 -0.32 -5.16
CA GLN A 29 8.64 -1.67 -5.69
C GLN A 29 8.35 -2.61 -4.53
N ILE A 30 7.17 -3.22 -4.54
CA ILE A 30 6.67 -4.06 -3.46
C ILE A 30 6.49 -5.48 -3.98
N TRP A 31 7.12 -6.43 -3.34
CA TRP A 31 6.98 -7.84 -3.67
C TRP A 31 6.02 -8.51 -2.71
N VAL A 32 5.00 -9.15 -3.26
CA VAL A 32 4.03 -9.95 -2.53
C VAL A 32 4.11 -11.39 -3.01
N MET A 33 4.27 -12.32 -2.09
CA MET A 33 4.27 -13.75 -2.43
C MET A 33 2.87 -14.16 -2.91
N PRO A 34 2.74 -14.80 -4.08
CA PRO A 34 1.44 -15.16 -4.61
C PRO A 34 0.81 -16.33 -3.84
N GLU A 35 -0.51 -16.37 -3.78
CA GLU A 35 -1.26 -17.52 -3.25
C GLU A 35 -1.09 -18.78 -4.12
N LYS A 36 -0.99 -18.59 -5.44
CA LYS A 36 -0.83 -19.67 -6.43
C LYS A 36 0.38 -19.43 -7.30
N LEU A 37 1.20 -20.47 -7.42
CA LEU A 37 2.35 -20.48 -8.33
C LEU A 37 1.93 -20.82 -9.76
N ASN A 38 2.81 -20.50 -10.72
CA ASN A 38 2.67 -20.86 -12.14
C ASN A 38 1.38 -20.34 -12.81
N THR A 39 0.87 -19.20 -12.37
CA THR A 39 -0.20 -18.48 -13.05
C THR A 39 0.31 -17.90 -14.37
N PRO A 40 -0.55 -17.58 -15.35
CA PRO A 40 -0.12 -16.79 -16.50
C PRO A 40 0.46 -15.44 -16.05
N PRO A 41 1.57 -14.97 -16.65
CA PRO A 41 2.08 -13.63 -16.42
C PRO A 41 1.02 -12.58 -16.76
N ALA A 42 0.95 -11.52 -15.95
CA ALA A 42 0.01 -10.43 -16.16
C ALA A 42 0.65 -9.10 -15.76
N TYR A 43 0.28 -8.05 -16.43
CA TYR A 43 0.75 -6.68 -16.19
C TYR A 43 -0.39 -5.70 -16.43
N GLN A 44 -0.55 -4.74 -15.55
CA GLN A 44 -1.55 -3.68 -15.70
C GLN A 44 -1.19 -2.42 -14.92
N ASP A 45 -1.43 -1.26 -15.54
CA ASP A 45 -1.33 0.06 -14.93
C ASP A 45 -2.71 0.58 -14.53
N TYR A 46 -2.76 1.34 -13.44
CA TYR A 46 -3.97 1.96 -12.92
C TYR A 46 -3.72 3.41 -12.54
N ASP A 47 -4.57 4.30 -13.00
CA ASP A 47 -4.65 5.66 -12.50
C ASP A 47 -5.56 5.66 -11.26
N ILE A 48 -4.99 5.95 -10.10
CA ILE A 48 -5.73 5.94 -8.83
C ILE A 48 -6.11 7.34 -8.34
N ARG A 49 -5.81 8.40 -9.08
CA ARG A 49 -6.03 9.80 -8.64
C ARG A 49 -7.47 10.10 -8.27
N SER A 50 -8.44 9.50 -8.95
CA SER A 50 -9.87 9.67 -8.66
C SER A 50 -10.34 8.98 -7.37
N TYR A 51 -9.53 8.10 -6.80
CA TYR A 51 -9.80 7.39 -5.55
C TYR A 51 -9.19 8.08 -4.33
N LEU A 52 -8.23 8.99 -4.56
CA LEU A 52 -7.50 9.66 -3.49
C LEU A 52 -8.28 10.86 -2.98
N HIS A 53 -8.66 10.82 -1.71
CA HIS A 53 -9.30 11.93 -1.01
C HIS A 53 -8.47 12.33 0.20
N LYS A 54 -8.37 13.64 0.43
CA LYS A 54 -7.59 14.19 1.54
C LYS A 54 -8.13 13.71 2.89
N ASN A 55 -7.24 13.30 3.79
CA ASN A 55 -7.55 12.76 5.12
C ASN A 55 -8.30 11.41 5.12
N GLU A 56 -8.22 10.67 4.03
CA GLU A 56 -8.79 9.33 3.90
C GLU A 56 -7.75 8.32 3.45
N LEU A 57 -7.89 7.07 3.90
CA LEU A 57 -7.13 5.94 3.40
C LEU A 57 -7.93 5.29 2.26
N ALA A 58 -7.51 5.54 1.04
CA ALA A 58 -8.12 4.95 -0.15
C ALA A 58 -7.65 3.52 -0.35
N LEU A 59 -8.56 2.57 -0.45
CA LEU A 59 -8.26 1.20 -0.85
C LEU A 59 -7.89 1.18 -2.34
N ILE A 60 -6.66 0.75 -2.66
CA ILE A 60 -6.10 0.82 -4.01
C ILE A 60 -5.80 -0.57 -4.62
N VAL A 61 -5.63 -1.59 -3.79
CA VAL A 61 -5.44 -2.99 -4.20
C VAL A 61 -6.31 -3.88 -3.34
N SER A 62 -7.01 -4.86 -3.96
CA SER A 62 -7.76 -5.89 -3.25
C SER A 62 -7.81 -7.20 -4.04
N PRO A 63 -8.01 -8.37 -3.39
CA PRO A 63 -8.14 -9.65 -4.08
C PRO A 63 -9.50 -9.83 -4.75
N ASP A 64 -10.53 -9.17 -4.27
CA ASP A 64 -11.93 -9.34 -4.65
C ASP A 64 -12.41 -8.38 -5.76
N GLY A 65 -11.58 -7.40 -6.13
CA GLY A 65 -11.89 -6.41 -7.17
C GLY A 65 -12.69 -5.21 -6.65
N ASN A 66 -12.78 -4.99 -5.34
CA ASN A 66 -13.39 -3.80 -4.75
C ASN A 66 -12.48 -2.57 -4.80
N ALA A 67 -11.23 -2.74 -5.22
CA ALA A 67 -10.26 -1.68 -5.46
C ALA A 67 -9.97 -1.54 -6.97
N PRO A 68 -9.37 -0.41 -7.40
CA PRO A 68 -8.95 -0.24 -8.80
C PRO A 68 -8.02 -1.35 -9.27
N ALA A 69 -7.07 -1.79 -8.46
CA ALA A 69 -6.15 -2.86 -8.81
C ALA A 69 -6.49 -4.16 -8.10
N LYS A 70 -6.36 -5.27 -8.83
CA LYS A 70 -6.56 -6.61 -8.31
C LYS A 70 -5.23 -7.34 -8.16
N MET A 71 -5.08 -8.08 -7.06
CA MET A 71 -3.91 -8.92 -6.80
C MET A 71 -4.30 -10.39 -6.56
N LEU A 72 -3.41 -11.32 -6.96
CA LEU A 72 -3.60 -12.78 -6.79
C LEU A 72 -3.06 -13.27 -5.44
N GLN A 73 -3.34 -12.51 -4.40
CA GLN A 73 -3.06 -12.84 -3.00
C GLN A 73 -4.14 -12.20 -2.14
N GLN A 74 -4.46 -12.79 -1.00
CA GLN A 74 -5.38 -12.23 -0.01
C GLN A 74 -4.71 -11.04 0.69
N THR A 75 -4.66 -9.91 -0.01
CA THR A 75 -3.98 -8.69 0.44
C THR A 75 -4.75 -7.45 0.05
N TRP A 76 -4.71 -6.44 0.91
CA TRP A 76 -5.36 -5.14 0.70
C TRP A 76 -4.35 -4.03 0.92
N PHE A 77 -4.23 -3.14 -0.07
CA PHE A 77 -3.37 -1.97 0.06
C PHE A 77 -4.22 -0.71 0.12
N SER A 78 -3.93 0.13 1.10
CA SER A 78 -4.56 1.44 1.27
C SER A 78 -3.50 2.52 1.35
N ILE A 79 -3.75 3.64 0.69
CA ILE A 79 -2.85 4.80 0.67
C ILE A 79 -3.61 6.07 1.01
N GLY A 80 -2.98 7.03 1.67
CA GLY A 80 -3.63 8.30 1.98
C GLY A 80 -2.67 9.42 2.34
N GLU A 81 -3.10 10.63 2.02
CA GLU A 81 -2.49 11.88 2.49
C GLU A 81 -3.33 12.44 3.63
N VAL A 82 -2.73 12.53 4.81
CA VAL A 82 -3.42 12.92 6.05
C VAL A 82 -2.70 14.10 6.71
N GLU A 83 -3.47 15.13 7.02
CA GLU A 83 -2.97 16.35 7.67
C GLU A 83 -2.57 16.11 9.13
N ALA A 84 -1.64 16.91 9.60
CA ALA A 84 -1.23 16.93 11.00
C ALA A 84 -2.42 17.12 11.95
N GLY A 85 -2.37 16.43 13.09
CA GLY A 85 -3.42 16.48 14.13
C GLY A 85 -4.67 15.64 13.85
N LYS A 86 -4.72 14.93 12.72
CA LYS A 86 -5.82 14.00 12.41
C LYS A 86 -5.54 12.61 12.97
N LYS A 87 -6.62 11.88 13.20
CA LYS A 87 -6.61 10.46 13.54
C LYS A 87 -7.37 9.68 12.48
N THR A 88 -6.77 8.59 12.03
CA THR A 88 -7.33 7.72 11.00
C THR A 88 -7.38 6.30 11.51
N GLY A 89 -8.56 5.69 11.52
CA GLY A 89 -8.73 4.28 11.85
C GLY A 89 -8.56 3.39 10.63
N TYR A 90 -8.02 2.19 10.84
CA TYR A 90 -7.99 1.12 9.86
C TYR A 90 -8.56 -0.15 10.47
N HIS A 91 -9.50 -0.78 9.80
CA HIS A 91 -10.04 -2.08 10.17
C HIS A 91 -9.54 -3.14 9.20
N LEU A 92 -8.99 -4.23 9.72
CA LEU A 92 -8.49 -5.32 8.89
C LEU A 92 -9.66 -6.00 8.16
N HIS A 93 -9.41 -6.41 6.92
CA HIS A 93 -10.39 -7.06 6.06
C HIS A 93 -10.57 -8.55 6.39
N GLN A 94 -9.55 -9.16 7.00
CA GLN A 94 -9.62 -10.56 7.40
C GLN A 94 -9.02 -10.81 8.80
N SER A 95 -9.51 -11.86 9.45
CA SER A 95 -8.92 -12.35 10.69
C SER A 95 -7.54 -12.99 10.42
N HIS A 96 -6.64 -12.91 11.39
CA HIS A 96 -5.29 -13.47 11.29
C HIS A 96 -4.42 -12.85 10.18
N ALA A 97 -4.72 -11.63 9.80
CA ALA A 97 -3.85 -10.81 8.97
C ALA A 97 -2.93 -9.93 9.81
N GLY A 98 -1.84 -9.47 9.18
CA GLY A 98 -1.02 -8.40 9.69
C GLY A 98 -1.06 -7.21 8.74
N VAL A 99 -0.77 -6.03 9.26
CA VAL A 99 -0.66 -4.79 8.48
C VAL A 99 0.78 -4.30 8.56
N TYR A 100 1.43 -4.18 7.41
CA TYR A 100 2.69 -3.45 7.30
C TYR A 100 2.38 -2.00 6.95
N ILE A 101 2.78 -1.09 7.83
CA ILE A 101 2.64 0.35 7.67
C ILE A 101 3.96 0.88 7.13
N PHE A 102 3.94 1.59 6.03
CA PHE A 102 5.10 2.29 5.49
C PHE A 102 4.81 3.78 5.40
N LEU A 103 5.60 4.59 6.11
CA LEU A 103 5.47 6.03 6.09
C LEU A 103 6.31 6.61 4.95
N ILE A 104 5.66 7.00 3.86
CA ILE A 104 6.33 7.58 2.70
C ILE A 104 6.89 8.95 3.04
N GLU A 105 6.05 9.83 3.62
CA GLU A 105 6.42 11.19 4.06
C GLU A 105 5.71 11.53 5.37
N GLY A 106 6.31 12.42 6.17
CA GLY A 106 5.72 12.97 7.38
C GLY A 106 6.18 12.30 8.67
N GLU A 107 5.28 12.30 9.67
CA GLU A 107 5.50 11.71 10.99
C GLU A 107 4.15 11.26 11.56
N ILE A 108 4.07 10.02 12.00
CA ILE A 108 2.84 9.43 12.55
C ILE A 108 3.15 8.70 13.85
N LYS A 109 2.09 8.43 14.63
CA LYS A 109 2.16 7.60 15.82
C LYS A 109 1.12 6.48 15.72
N VAL A 110 1.58 5.26 15.92
CA VAL A 110 0.75 4.06 15.89
C VAL A 110 1.03 3.27 17.15
N ASP A 111 0.00 2.99 17.94
CA ASP A 111 0.08 2.21 19.18
C ASP A 111 1.23 2.67 20.11
N GLY A 112 1.36 3.99 20.25
CA GLY A 112 2.41 4.61 21.09
C GLY A 112 3.78 4.74 20.43
N THR A 113 4.04 4.08 19.30
CA THR A 113 5.30 4.15 18.55
C THR A 113 5.26 5.26 17.51
N VAL A 114 6.28 6.11 17.49
CA VAL A 114 6.42 7.16 16.48
C VAL A 114 7.21 6.63 15.30
N LEU A 115 6.67 6.84 14.09
CA LEU A 115 7.33 6.58 12.82
C LEU A 115 7.66 7.89 12.13
N SER A 116 8.88 7.98 11.63
CA SER A 116 9.38 9.07 10.80
C SER A 116 9.41 8.67 9.32
N ARG A 117 9.67 9.65 8.46
CA ARG A 117 9.80 9.43 7.00
C ARG A 117 10.61 8.18 6.67
N ARG A 118 10.04 7.30 5.85
CA ARG A 118 10.62 6.03 5.36
C ARG A 118 10.74 4.91 6.42
N ASP A 119 10.19 5.12 7.60
CA ASP A 119 10.07 4.04 8.58
C ASP A 119 8.94 3.07 8.18
N GLY A 120 9.08 1.83 8.64
CA GLY A 120 8.08 0.78 8.48
C GLY A 120 7.80 0.06 9.80
N MET A 121 6.55 -0.35 9.99
CA MET A 121 6.10 -1.06 11.18
C MET A 121 5.12 -2.18 10.82
N GLY A 122 5.33 -3.37 11.35
CA GLY A 122 4.35 -4.46 11.27
C GLY A 122 3.46 -4.48 12.52
N VAL A 123 2.15 -4.56 12.31
CA VAL A 123 1.13 -4.73 13.38
C VAL A 123 0.35 -6.00 13.10
N TYR A 124 0.19 -6.86 14.08
CA TYR A 124 -0.52 -8.13 13.99
C TYR A 124 -1.25 -8.45 15.30
N GLU A 125 -2.04 -9.52 15.32
CA GLU A 125 -2.88 -9.89 16.47
C GLU A 125 -3.88 -8.78 16.89
N THR A 126 -4.36 -8.02 15.91
CA THR A 126 -5.39 -6.98 16.10
C THR A 126 -6.44 -7.05 15.01
N ASN A 127 -7.61 -6.48 15.25
CA ASN A 127 -8.64 -6.31 14.21
C ASN A 127 -8.72 -4.88 13.66
N SER A 128 -8.05 -3.94 14.34
CA SER A 128 -8.02 -2.54 13.93
C SER A 128 -6.83 -1.82 14.54
N LEU A 129 -6.45 -0.71 13.92
CA LEU A 129 -5.42 0.19 14.42
C LEU A 129 -5.86 1.65 14.25
N GLU A 130 -5.33 2.54 15.09
CA GLU A 130 -5.49 3.98 14.98
C GLU A 130 -4.12 4.60 14.67
N ILE A 131 -4.10 5.47 13.67
CA ILE A 131 -2.94 6.25 13.26
C ILE A 131 -3.18 7.70 13.65
N GLU A 132 -2.34 8.25 14.51
CA GLU A 132 -2.31 9.67 14.83
C GLU A 132 -1.25 10.35 13.95
N THR A 133 -1.66 11.33 13.17
CA THR A 133 -0.77 12.06 12.26
C THR A 133 -0.16 13.26 12.98
N LEU A 134 1.16 13.24 13.20
CA LEU A 134 1.90 14.29 13.92
C LEU A 134 2.35 15.43 12.99
N LYS A 135 2.68 15.11 11.73
CA LYS A 135 2.95 16.05 10.64
C LYS A 135 2.15 15.61 9.41
N ASP A 136 1.93 16.50 8.45
CA ASP A 136 1.33 16.13 7.17
C ASP A 136 2.04 14.91 6.61
N SER A 137 1.30 13.84 6.37
CA SER A 137 1.88 12.51 6.12
C SER A 137 1.26 11.82 4.91
N HIS A 138 2.10 11.07 4.20
CA HIS A 138 1.69 10.16 3.14
C HIS A 138 1.96 8.73 3.60
N ILE A 139 0.90 7.95 3.76
CA ILE A 139 0.90 6.68 4.48
C ILE A 139 0.47 5.56 3.53
N LEU A 140 1.21 4.46 3.50
CA LEU A 140 0.84 3.24 2.80
C LEU A 140 0.63 2.11 3.81
N LEU A 141 -0.52 1.47 3.76
CA LEU A 141 -0.86 0.28 4.53
C LEU A 141 -0.94 -0.93 3.60
N MET A 142 -0.33 -2.03 4.02
CA MET A 142 -0.34 -3.29 3.29
C MET A 142 -0.79 -4.40 4.24
N GLU A 143 -2.06 -4.79 4.14
CA GLU A 143 -2.60 -5.92 4.86
C GLU A 143 -2.27 -7.21 4.11
N VAL A 144 -1.69 -8.17 4.83
CA VAL A 144 -1.25 -9.45 4.27
C VAL A 144 -1.64 -10.61 5.20
N PRO A 145 -1.86 -11.82 4.67
CA PRO A 145 -2.08 -13.01 5.51
C PRO A 145 -0.81 -13.31 6.32
N MET A 146 -1.02 -13.80 7.56
CA MET A 146 0.04 -14.20 8.48
C MET A 146 0.12 -15.72 8.60
#